data_1eb0ed0849995badca4f876fb749c1e8
#
_entry.id   1eb0ed0849995badca4f876fb749c1e8
#
_cell.length_a   1.000
_cell.length_b   1.000
_cell.length_c   1.000
_cell.angle_alpha   90.00
_cell.angle_beta   90.00
_cell.angle_gamma   90.00
#
_symmetry.space_group_name_H-M   'P 1'
#
loop_
_entity.id
_entity.type
_entity.pdbx_description
1 polymer ?
#
loop_
_entity_poly.entity_id
_entity_poly.type
_entity_poly.pdbx_seq_one_letter_code
_entity_poly.pdbx_strand_id
1 'polypeptide(L)'
;MKRISSIWIAFLGIVVGAIIVLAYNAYNQKRNMLRVQYGDWRKLNLILDQIDKNYVDTINVGKVTDAAITAALAELDPHSVYMPPVELTEAETDLAGNFDGIGIQFNVPNDTAIVLEVIPGGPSEKVGLQKGDRILKVGDKDVAGVKFPQDSMVRRMKGPAGTKVTVTVGRGNETIPFEITRGKIPMHCVDASFMINDTTGYIKLSKFSRTTFSEFSQASATLL
;
A
#
# COMPACT_ATOMS: atom_id res chain seq x y z
N MET A 1 67.42 -19.08 -29.64
CA MET A 1 66.01 -19.48 -29.37
C MET A 1 65.98 -20.34 -28.10
N LYS A 2 65.40 -19.82 -26.96
CA LYS A 2 65.29 -20.58 -25.70
C LYS A 2 64.26 -21.69 -25.91
N ARG A 3 64.65 -22.94 -25.76
CA ARG A 3 63.71 -24.07 -25.73
C ARG A 3 62.73 -23.89 -24.57
N ILE A 4 61.51 -23.67 -24.90
CA ILE A 4 60.43 -23.73 -23.91
C ILE A 4 60.40 -25.16 -23.38
N SER A 5 60.60 -25.31 -22.09
CA SER A 5 60.64 -26.62 -21.43
C SER A 5 59.30 -27.33 -21.62
N SER A 6 59.33 -28.62 -21.97
CA SER A 6 58.10 -29.45 -22.14
C SER A 6 57.19 -29.39 -20.90
N ILE A 7 57.73 -29.06 -19.76
CA ILE A 7 57.01 -28.87 -18.48
C ILE A 7 56.05 -27.66 -18.58
N TRP A 8 56.48 -26.55 -19.21
CA TRP A 8 55.63 -25.36 -19.37
C TRP A 8 54.48 -25.59 -20.34
N ILE A 9 54.71 -26.43 -21.38
CA ILE A 9 53.66 -26.81 -22.33
C ILE A 9 52.63 -27.72 -21.64
N ALA A 10 53.09 -28.69 -20.83
CA ALA A 10 52.18 -29.52 -20.08
C ALA A 10 51.40 -28.73 -19.03
N PHE A 11 52.02 -27.80 -18.31
CA PHE A 11 51.33 -26.90 -17.36
C PHE A 11 50.29 -26.01 -18.05
N LEU A 12 50.62 -25.43 -19.17
CA LEU A 12 49.68 -24.63 -19.97
C LEU A 12 48.48 -25.47 -20.41
N GLY A 13 48.69 -26.71 -20.82
CA GLY A 13 47.61 -27.64 -21.22
C GLY A 13 46.66 -27.95 -20.06
N ILE A 14 47.20 -28.17 -18.85
CA ILE A 14 46.38 -28.39 -17.65
C ILE A 14 45.56 -27.15 -17.28
N VAL A 15 46.17 -25.97 -17.35
CA VAL A 15 45.45 -24.71 -17.03
C VAL A 15 44.31 -24.45 -18.06
N VAL A 16 44.58 -24.63 -19.34
CA VAL A 16 43.55 -24.48 -20.39
C VAL A 16 42.44 -25.51 -20.21
N GLY A 17 42.80 -26.79 -19.93
CA GLY A 17 41.81 -27.83 -19.63
C GLY A 17 40.93 -27.50 -18.42
N ALA A 18 41.53 -27.00 -17.35
CA ALA A 18 40.80 -26.58 -16.16
C ALA A 18 39.83 -25.42 -16.45
N ILE A 19 40.25 -24.41 -17.23
CA ILE A 19 39.40 -23.30 -17.64
C ILE A 19 38.23 -23.81 -18.49
N ILE A 20 38.45 -24.73 -19.43
CA ILE A 20 37.37 -25.28 -20.27
C ILE A 20 36.37 -26.05 -19.38
N VAL A 21 36.84 -26.87 -18.43
CA VAL A 21 35.96 -27.61 -17.52
C VAL A 21 35.14 -26.64 -16.62
N LEU A 22 35.79 -25.61 -16.11
CA LEU A 22 35.09 -24.59 -15.27
C LEU A 22 34.06 -23.83 -16.08
N ALA A 23 34.40 -23.39 -17.29
CA ALA A 23 33.48 -22.71 -18.21
C ALA A 23 32.30 -23.63 -18.62
N TYR A 24 32.54 -24.90 -18.91
CA TYR A 24 31.50 -25.88 -19.20
C TYR A 24 30.58 -26.13 -17.99
N ASN A 25 31.14 -26.27 -16.79
CA ASN A 25 30.34 -26.42 -15.56
C ASN A 25 29.51 -25.18 -15.25
N ALA A 26 30.10 -23.98 -15.38
CA ALA A 26 29.38 -22.72 -15.19
C ALA A 26 28.23 -22.56 -16.20
N TYR A 27 28.46 -22.90 -17.49
CA TYR A 27 27.45 -22.90 -18.52
C TYR A 27 26.31 -23.90 -18.23
N ASN A 28 26.63 -25.13 -17.85
CA ASN A 28 25.64 -26.15 -17.48
C ASN A 28 24.87 -25.80 -16.20
N GLN A 29 25.55 -25.24 -15.20
CA GLN A 29 24.91 -24.80 -13.97
C GLN A 29 23.89 -23.68 -14.24
N LYS A 30 24.26 -22.70 -15.08
CA LYS A 30 23.33 -21.64 -15.54
C LYS A 30 22.15 -22.21 -16.31
N ARG A 31 22.40 -23.16 -17.20
CA ARG A 31 21.36 -23.84 -18.01
C ARG A 31 20.42 -24.71 -17.16
N ASN A 32 20.97 -25.43 -16.17
CA ASN A 32 20.18 -26.25 -15.26
C ASN A 32 19.38 -25.38 -14.27
N MET A 33 19.94 -24.28 -13.78
CA MET A 33 19.22 -23.33 -12.93
C MET A 33 18.01 -22.73 -13.66
N LEU A 34 18.17 -22.33 -14.94
CA LEU A 34 17.06 -21.88 -15.78
C LEU A 34 16.03 -22.98 -16.06
N ARG A 35 16.48 -24.25 -16.19
CA ARG A 35 15.61 -25.39 -16.47
C ARG A 35 14.79 -25.83 -15.26
N VAL A 36 15.35 -25.75 -14.06
CA VAL A 36 14.67 -26.07 -12.79
C VAL A 36 13.75 -24.90 -12.39
N GLN A 37 14.14 -23.66 -12.65
CA GLN A 37 13.40 -22.48 -12.26
C GLN A 37 12.12 -22.26 -13.08
N TYR A 38 12.04 -22.79 -14.31
CA TYR A 38 10.92 -22.54 -15.25
C TYR A 38 10.24 -23.80 -15.78
N GLY A 39 10.46 -24.99 -15.17
CA GLY A 39 9.92 -26.26 -15.67
C GLY A 39 8.44 -26.17 -16.05
N ASP A 40 7.56 -26.27 -15.08
CA ASP A 40 6.10 -26.29 -15.30
C ASP A 40 5.52 -24.90 -15.55
N TRP A 41 6.13 -23.84 -15.05
CA TRP A 41 5.73 -22.44 -15.24
C TRP A 41 6.10 -21.86 -16.61
N ARG A 42 6.91 -22.56 -17.38
CA ARG A 42 7.33 -22.11 -18.73
C ARG A 42 6.14 -21.86 -19.66
N LYS A 43 5.11 -22.68 -19.55
CA LYS A 43 3.90 -22.54 -20.36
C LYS A 43 3.16 -21.23 -20.05
N LEU A 44 3.02 -20.89 -18.79
CA LEU A 44 2.41 -19.64 -18.37
C LEU A 44 3.22 -18.43 -18.85
N ASN A 45 4.54 -18.45 -18.65
CA ASN A 45 5.43 -17.38 -19.12
C ASN A 45 5.37 -17.17 -20.64
N LEU A 46 5.32 -18.27 -21.43
CA LEU A 46 5.19 -18.18 -22.89
C LEU A 46 3.86 -17.56 -23.30
N ILE A 47 2.77 -17.89 -22.62
CA ILE A 47 1.45 -17.31 -22.90
C ILE A 47 1.45 -15.81 -22.57
N LEU A 48 1.97 -15.41 -21.41
CA LEU A 48 2.05 -14.00 -21.00
C LEU A 48 2.93 -13.19 -21.98
N ASP A 49 4.07 -13.73 -22.40
CA ASP A 49 4.94 -13.11 -23.40
C ASP A 49 4.25 -12.98 -24.78
N GLN A 50 3.47 -13.99 -25.18
CA GLN A 50 2.70 -13.95 -26.40
C GLN A 50 1.58 -12.90 -26.35
N ILE A 51 0.90 -12.77 -25.23
CA ILE A 51 -0.13 -11.76 -25.01
C ILE A 51 0.51 -10.36 -25.07
N ASP A 52 1.61 -10.13 -24.36
CA ASP A 52 2.29 -8.83 -24.33
C ASP A 52 2.76 -8.37 -25.74
N LYS A 53 3.25 -9.31 -26.56
CA LYS A 53 3.82 -8.99 -27.87
C LYS A 53 2.82 -8.93 -29.01
N ASN A 54 1.75 -9.71 -28.96
CA ASN A 54 0.93 -9.99 -30.13
C ASN A 54 -0.58 -9.79 -29.92
N TYR A 55 -1.00 -9.35 -28.75
CA TYR A 55 -2.42 -9.06 -28.57
C TYR A 55 -2.83 -7.80 -29.36
N VAL A 56 -4.05 -7.81 -29.91
CA VAL A 56 -4.54 -6.77 -30.82
C VAL A 56 -4.68 -5.41 -30.16
N ASP A 57 -5.10 -5.38 -28.88
CA ASP A 57 -5.29 -4.16 -28.09
C ASP A 57 -4.16 -3.96 -27.08
N THR A 58 -3.93 -2.71 -26.68
CA THR A 58 -2.99 -2.40 -25.60
C THR A 58 -3.50 -2.96 -24.29
N ILE A 59 -2.77 -3.89 -23.71
CA ILE A 59 -3.11 -4.51 -22.42
C ILE A 59 -2.31 -3.89 -21.27
N ASN A 60 -2.89 -3.94 -20.09
CA ASN A 60 -2.17 -3.65 -18.85
C ASN A 60 -1.55 -4.96 -18.32
N VAL A 61 -0.26 -5.17 -18.62
CA VAL A 61 0.48 -6.38 -18.22
C VAL A 61 0.41 -6.61 -16.70
N GLY A 62 0.47 -5.55 -15.91
CA GLY A 62 0.34 -5.64 -14.46
C GLY A 62 -0.98 -6.27 -14.03
N LYS A 63 -2.10 -5.80 -14.57
CA LYS A 63 -3.43 -6.38 -14.27
C LYS A 63 -3.54 -7.86 -14.67
N VAL A 64 -2.98 -8.22 -15.82
CA VAL A 64 -2.99 -9.62 -16.29
C VAL A 64 -2.13 -10.48 -15.37
N THR A 65 -0.99 -9.98 -14.93
CA THR A 65 -0.10 -10.68 -13.99
C THR A 65 -0.76 -10.86 -12.62
N ASP A 66 -1.38 -9.81 -12.08
CA ASP A 66 -2.11 -9.87 -10.80
C ASP A 66 -3.26 -10.90 -10.86
N ALA A 67 -4.02 -10.90 -11.97
CA ALA A 67 -5.08 -11.88 -12.19
C ALA A 67 -4.55 -13.33 -12.26
N ALA A 68 -3.41 -13.54 -12.93
CA ALA A 68 -2.78 -14.85 -13.02
C ALA A 68 -2.27 -15.36 -11.66
N ILE A 69 -1.67 -14.47 -10.86
CA ILE A 69 -1.23 -14.80 -9.50
C ILE A 69 -2.43 -15.15 -8.62
N THR A 70 -3.48 -14.34 -8.65
CA THR A 70 -4.72 -14.57 -7.89
C THR A 70 -5.33 -15.92 -8.24
N ALA A 71 -5.42 -16.23 -9.55
CA ALA A 71 -5.96 -17.53 -10.01
C ALA A 71 -5.09 -18.71 -9.54
N ALA A 72 -3.76 -18.57 -9.58
CA ALA A 72 -2.86 -19.62 -9.13
C ALA A 72 -2.97 -19.88 -7.61
N LEU A 73 -3.15 -18.82 -6.82
CA LEU A 73 -3.29 -18.95 -5.35
C LEU A 73 -4.67 -19.48 -4.95
N ALA A 74 -5.71 -19.25 -5.77
CA ALA A 74 -7.06 -19.79 -5.53
C ALA A 74 -7.12 -21.34 -5.57
N GLU A 75 -6.13 -22.00 -6.18
CA GLU A 75 -6.00 -23.48 -6.16
C GLU A 75 -5.35 -24.02 -4.87
N LEU A 76 -4.89 -23.13 -3.98
CA LEU A 76 -4.29 -23.50 -2.71
C LEU A 76 -5.36 -23.46 -1.59
N ASP A 77 -4.94 -23.09 -0.38
CA ASP A 77 -5.86 -22.96 0.75
C ASP A 77 -6.50 -21.55 0.80
N PRO A 78 -7.62 -21.38 1.53
CA PRO A 78 -8.31 -20.08 1.62
C PRO A 78 -7.50 -18.96 2.28
N HIS A 79 -6.36 -19.26 2.91
CA HIS A 79 -5.48 -18.27 3.56
C HIS A 79 -4.40 -17.76 2.62
N SER A 80 -4.23 -18.41 1.46
CA SER A 80 -3.27 -18.01 0.43
C SER A 80 -3.87 -16.93 -0.48
N VAL A 81 -3.65 -15.66 -0.13
CA VAL A 81 -4.21 -14.52 -0.83
C VAL A 81 -3.09 -13.62 -1.36
N TYR A 82 -3.20 -13.19 -2.61
CA TYR A 82 -2.36 -12.14 -3.17
C TYR A 82 -2.93 -10.77 -2.85
N MET A 83 -2.11 -9.93 -2.26
CA MET A 83 -2.42 -8.52 -2.06
C MET A 83 -1.56 -7.67 -3.01
N PRO A 84 -2.15 -6.97 -3.98
CA PRO A 84 -1.43 -5.97 -4.76
C PRO A 84 -0.78 -4.90 -3.86
N PRO A 85 0.31 -4.24 -4.28
CA PRO A 85 1.03 -3.28 -3.45
C PRO A 85 0.18 -2.16 -2.83
N VAL A 86 -0.87 -1.73 -3.54
CA VAL A 86 -1.81 -0.72 -3.03
C VAL A 86 -2.64 -1.27 -1.88
N GLU A 87 -3.22 -2.45 -2.04
CA GLU A 87 -4.02 -3.12 -1.01
C GLU A 87 -3.17 -3.50 0.21
N LEU A 88 -1.93 -3.94 -0.02
CA LEU A 88 -0.98 -4.22 1.06
C LEU A 88 -0.71 -2.97 1.89
N THR A 89 -0.47 -1.82 1.25
CA THR A 89 -0.23 -0.55 1.94
C THR A 89 -1.45 -0.12 2.77
N GLU A 90 -2.66 -0.33 2.24
CA GLU A 90 -3.91 -0.04 2.96
C GLU A 90 -4.07 -0.99 4.17
N ALA A 91 -3.87 -2.28 3.99
CA ALA A 91 -3.92 -3.27 5.06
C ALA A 91 -2.88 -3.02 6.16
N GLU A 92 -1.64 -2.65 5.80
CA GLU A 92 -0.60 -2.27 6.75
C GLU A 92 -0.96 -1.01 7.53
N THR A 93 -1.59 -0.03 6.88
CA THR A 93 -2.07 1.21 7.49
C THR A 93 -3.17 0.93 8.51
N ASP A 94 -4.14 0.10 8.15
CA ASP A 94 -5.23 -0.32 9.04
C ASP A 94 -4.70 -1.10 10.24
N LEU A 95 -3.75 -2.01 10.00
CA LEU A 95 -3.10 -2.77 11.07
C LEU A 95 -2.23 -1.89 11.97
N ALA A 96 -1.60 -0.85 11.43
CA ALA A 96 -0.82 0.11 12.22
C ALA A 96 -1.67 0.94 13.19
N GLY A 97 -2.99 1.03 12.96
CA GLY A 97 -3.92 1.82 13.77
C GLY A 97 -3.76 3.34 13.60
N ASN A 98 -3.17 3.77 12.49
CA ASN A 98 -3.05 5.18 12.11
C ASN A 98 -2.85 5.30 10.60
N PHE A 99 -3.20 6.45 10.04
CA PHE A 99 -2.94 6.78 8.63
C PHE A 99 -2.43 8.21 8.51
N ASP A 100 -1.75 8.49 7.40
CA ASP A 100 -1.24 9.82 7.12
C ASP A 100 -2.28 10.63 6.33
N GLY A 101 -2.61 11.83 6.83
CA GLY A 101 -3.60 12.68 6.20
C GLY A 101 -3.83 14.00 6.92
N ILE A 102 -4.97 14.64 6.65
CA ILE A 102 -5.32 15.93 7.24
C ILE A 102 -6.19 15.83 8.51
N GLY A 103 -6.78 14.67 8.80
CA GLY A 103 -7.53 14.43 10.04
C GLY A 103 -8.93 15.06 10.05
N ILE A 104 -9.77 14.70 9.07
CA ILE A 104 -11.19 15.05 9.02
C ILE A 104 -12.04 13.84 8.66
N GLN A 105 -13.28 13.83 9.13
CA GLN A 105 -14.37 13.02 8.58
C GLN A 105 -15.28 13.91 7.76
N PHE A 106 -15.69 13.48 6.59
CA PHE A 106 -16.57 14.23 5.71
C PHE A 106 -17.58 13.33 5.00
N ASN A 107 -18.67 13.92 4.55
CA ASN A 107 -19.64 13.27 3.65
C ASN A 107 -19.84 14.15 2.43
N VAL A 108 -20.37 13.60 1.35
CA VAL A 108 -20.56 14.31 0.07
C VAL A 108 -22.07 14.35 -0.29
N PRO A 109 -22.89 15.11 0.45
CA PRO A 109 -24.27 15.34 0.04
C PRO A 109 -24.28 16.36 -1.14
N ASN A 110 -25.09 16.09 -2.15
CA ASN A 110 -25.33 17.01 -3.26
C ASN A 110 -24.04 17.53 -3.93
N ASP A 111 -23.09 16.63 -4.22
CA ASP A 111 -21.84 16.92 -4.94
C ASP A 111 -20.91 17.94 -4.25
N THR A 112 -21.02 18.08 -2.94
CA THR A 112 -20.12 18.92 -2.14
C THR A 112 -19.72 18.21 -0.85
N ALA A 113 -18.43 18.09 -0.60
CA ALA A 113 -17.94 17.51 0.64
C ALA A 113 -18.14 18.49 1.81
N ILE A 114 -18.76 17.99 2.87
CA ILE A 114 -18.98 18.75 4.13
C ILE A 114 -18.22 18.05 5.25
N VAL A 115 -17.44 18.81 6.00
CA VAL A 115 -16.73 18.33 7.18
C VAL A 115 -17.74 17.98 8.27
N LEU A 116 -17.80 16.72 8.64
CA LEU A 116 -18.65 16.22 9.74
C LEU A 116 -17.94 16.35 11.08
N GLU A 117 -16.64 16.06 11.06
CA GLU A 117 -15.82 16.08 12.27
C GLU A 117 -14.36 16.40 11.92
N VAL A 118 -13.70 17.14 12.78
CA VAL A 118 -12.25 17.38 12.75
C VAL A 118 -11.64 16.58 13.89
N ILE A 119 -10.68 15.72 13.57
CA ILE A 119 -10.07 14.82 14.57
C ILE A 119 -9.26 15.65 15.58
N PRO A 120 -9.55 15.53 16.88
CA PRO A 120 -8.86 16.28 17.92
C PRO A 120 -7.35 16.05 17.91
N GLY A 121 -6.55 17.10 18.08
CA GLY A 121 -5.09 17.08 18.00
C GLY A 121 -4.54 16.91 16.58
N GLY A 122 -5.42 16.75 15.57
CA GLY A 122 -5.07 16.53 14.17
C GLY A 122 -4.57 17.78 13.46
N PRO A 123 -4.02 17.60 12.24
CA PRO A 123 -3.51 18.72 11.42
C PRO A 123 -4.54 19.77 11.08
N SER A 124 -5.77 19.34 10.77
CA SER A 124 -6.86 20.26 10.37
C SER A 124 -7.37 21.11 11.54
N GLU A 125 -7.39 20.56 12.74
CA GLU A 125 -7.75 21.33 13.94
C GLU A 125 -6.75 22.47 14.18
N LYS A 126 -5.46 22.19 14.04
CA LYS A 126 -4.37 23.16 14.27
C LYS A 126 -4.45 24.39 13.35
N VAL A 127 -5.01 24.25 12.17
CA VAL A 127 -5.18 25.36 11.22
C VAL A 127 -6.57 26.00 11.31
N GLY A 128 -7.45 25.49 12.18
CA GLY A 128 -8.78 26.08 12.43
C GLY A 128 -9.87 25.62 11.46
N LEU A 129 -9.72 24.46 10.81
CA LEU A 129 -10.83 23.83 10.07
C LEU A 129 -11.93 23.44 11.06
N GLN A 130 -13.19 23.55 10.65
CA GLN A 130 -14.32 23.34 11.55
C GLN A 130 -15.36 22.38 10.95
N LYS A 131 -16.13 21.78 11.83
CA LYS A 131 -17.33 21.05 11.43
C LYS A 131 -18.30 21.97 10.69
N GLY A 132 -18.86 21.49 9.59
CA GLY A 132 -19.76 22.23 8.73
C GLY A 132 -19.06 22.97 7.56
N ASP A 133 -17.72 23.03 7.54
CA ASP A 133 -17.00 23.60 6.42
C ASP A 133 -17.29 22.80 5.13
N ARG A 134 -17.52 23.50 4.03
CA ARG A 134 -17.76 22.91 2.72
C ARG A 134 -16.48 22.94 1.91
N ILE A 135 -15.93 21.77 1.58
CA ILE A 135 -14.68 21.66 0.81
C ILE A 135 -14.96 22.03 -0.65
N LEU A 136 -14.38 23.13 -1.10
CA LEU A 136 -14.51 23.64 -2.45
C LEU A 136 -13.37 23.19 -3.36
N LYS A 137 -12.11 23.22 -2.83
CA LYS A 137 -10.90 22.81 -3.57
C LYS A 137 -9.96 21.99 -2.70
N VAL A 138 -9.24 21.05 -3.32
CA VAL A 138 -8.12 20.32 -2.71
C VAL A 138 -6.91 20.44 -3.63
N GLY A 139 -5.90 21.20 -3.18
CA GLY A 139 -4.79 21.64 -4.01
C GLY A 139 -5.29 22.59 -5.12
N ASP A 140 -4.98 22.22 -6.35
CA ASP A 140 -5.35 22.93 -7.58
C ASP A 140 -6.72 22.54 -8.15
N LYS A 141 -7.38 21.52 -7.58
CA LYS A 141 -8.62 20.95 -8.15
C LYS A 141 -9.86 21.42 -7.42
N ASP A 142 -10.85 21.90 -8.19
CA ASP A 142 -12.21 22.07 -7.75
C ASP A 142 -12.83 20.68 -7.49
N VAL A 143 -13.46 20.53 -6.31
CA VAL A 143 -14.07 19.25 -5.89
C VAL A 143 -15.55 19.40 -5.54
N ALA A 144 -16.08 20.61 -5.55
CA ALA A 144 -17.51 20.89 -5.30
C ALA A 144 -18.23 21.18 -6.62
N GLY A 145 -19.42 20.61 -6.83
CA GLY A 145 -20.28 20.88 -7.97
C GLY A 145 -19.78 20.30 -9.31
N VAL A 146 -18.81 19.39 -9.29
CA VAL A 146 -18.16 18.82 -10.48
C VAL A 146 -18.22 17.29 -10.55
N LYS A 147 -19.04 16.67 -9.71
CA LYS A 147 -19.16 15.20 -9.55
C LYS A 147 -17.81 14.54 -9.33
N PHE A 148 -16.97 15.18 -8.50
CA PHE A 148 -15.63 14.67 -8.21
C PHE A 148 -15.71 13.38 -7.39
N PRO A 149 -15.06 12.26 -7.82
CA PRO A 149 -15.14 11.00 -7.11
C PRO A 149 -14.61 11.12 -5.68
N GLN A 150 -15.38 10.62 -4.70
CA GLN A 150 -15.03 10.69 -3.28
C GLN A 150 -13.67 10.05 -2.98
N ASP A 151 -13.38 8.89 -3.58
CA ASP A 151 -12.08 8.20 -3.41
C ASP A 151 -10.89 9.04 -3.91
N SER A 152 -11.11 9.79 -4.99
CA SER A 152 -10.09 10.70 -5.53
C SER A 152 -9.87 11.90 -4.61
N MET A 153 -10.92 12.38 -3.93
CA MET A 153 -10.85 13.43 -2.91
C MET A 153 -10.06 12.91 -1.69
N VAL A 154 -10.39 11.71 -1.19
CA VAL A 154 -9.67 11.07 -0.08
C VAL A 154 -8.19 10.91 -0.43
N ARG A 155 -7.85 10.39 -1.61
CA ARG A 155 -6.45 10.23 -2.04
C ARG A 155 -5.68 11.54 -2.10
N ARG A 156 -6.32 12.67 -2.46
CA ARG A 156 -5.66 13.99 -2.47
C ARG A 156 -5.45 14.56 -1.08
N MET A 157 -6.32 14.26 -0.14
CA MET A 157 -6.20 14.70 1.26
C MET A 157 -5.23 13.80 2.06
N LYS A 158 -5.18 12.50 1.76
CA LYS A 158 -4.15 11.58 2.27
C LYS A 158 -2.79 11.88 1.60
N GLY A 159 -1.71 11.45 2.22
CA GLY A 159 -0.35 11.53 1.69
C GLY A 159 0.67 11.53 2.82
N PRO A 160 1.97 11.36 2.54
CA PRO A 160 3.01 11.22 3.54
C PRO A 160 2.99 12.33 4.59
N ALA A 161 3.17 11.96 5.87
CA ALA A 161 3.28 12.92 6.96
C ALA A 161 4.38 13.95 6.67
N GLY A 162 4.15 15.21 7.04
CA GLY A 162 5.05 16.33 6.78
C GLY A 162 4.87 17.01 5.41
N THR A 163 4.13 16.41 4.47
CA THR A 163 3.79 17.07 3.20
C THR A 163 2.63 18.04 3.40
N LYS A 164 2.55 19.07 2.55
CA LYS A 164 1.51 20.10 2.64
C LYS A 164 0.42 19.89 1.59
N VAL A 165 -0.81 20.26 1.94
CA VAL A 165 -1.94 20.36 1.02
C VAL A 165 -2.76 21.60 1.36
N THR A 166 -3.16 22.33 0.35
CA THR A 166 -4.10 23.45 0.53
C THR A 166 -5.53 22.94 0.35
N VAL A 167 -6.37 23.17 1.35
CA VAL A 167 -7.81 22.89 1.28
C VAL A 167 -8.55 24.20 1.38
N THR A 168 -9.30 24.54 0.34
CA THR A 168 -10.15 25.75 0.33
C THR A 168 -11.57 25.36 0.69
N VAL A 169 -12.10 26.01 1.72
CA VAL A 169 -13.46 25.74 2.21
C VAL A 169 -14.36 26.96 2.11
N GLY A 170 -15.66 26.70 1.99
CA GLY A 170 -16.72 27.70 2.18
C GLY A 170 -17.28 27.60 3.58
N ARG A 171 -17.24 28.69 4.34
CA ARG A 171 -17.80 28.84 5.68
C ARG A 171 -18.76 30.03 5.67
N GLY A 172 -20.07 29.76 5.71
CA GLY A 172 -21.06 30.83 5.45
C GLY A 172 -20.88 31.44 4.06
N ASN A 173 -20.60 32.72 3.98
CA ASN A 173 -20.34 33.45 2.74
C ASN A 173 -18.85 33.66 2.41
N GLU A 174 -17.97 33.12 3.23
CA GLU A 174 -16.52 33.28 3.09
C GLU A 174 -15.89 32.06 2.43
N THR A 175 -14.83 32.30 1.65
CA THR A 175 -13.98 31.26 1.08
C THR A 175 -12.60 31.36 1.73
N ILE A 176 -12.22 30.32 2.46
CA ILE A 176 -11.02 30.34 3.32
C ILE A 176 -10.07 29.23 2.84
N PRO A 177 -8.84 29.56 2.41
CA PRO A 177 -7.81 28.58 2.12
C PRO A 177 -7.07 28.19 3.41
N PHE A 178 -6.89 26.90 3.66
CA PHE A 178 -6.10 26.35 4.74
C PHE A 178 -4.91 25.58 4.17
N GLU A 179 -3.69 25.97 4.51
CA GLU A 179 -2.49 25.17 4.25
C GLU A 179 -2.29 24.17 5.39
N ILE A 180 -2.52 22.88 5.12
CA ILE A 180 -2.49 21.83 6.11
C ILE A 180 -1.24 20.97 5.90
N THR A 181 -0.41 20.85 6.92
CA THR A 181 0.69 19.87 6.92
C THR A 181 0.15 18.52 7.35
N ARG A 182 0.17 17.53 6.46
CA ARG A 182 -0.31 16.17 6.76
C ARG A 182 0.43 15.57 7.94
N GLY A 183 -0.27 14.81 8.75
CA GLY A 183 0.27 14.15 9.93
C GLY A 183 -0.34 12.78 10.16
N LYS A 184 0.18 12.06 11.15
CA LYS A 184 -0.38 10.78 11.57
C LYS A 184 -1.70 11.00 12.30
N ILE A 185 -2.73 10.36 11.81
CA ILE A 185 -4.10 10.40 12.35
C ILE A 185 -4.36 9.08 13.05
N PRO A 186 -4.56 9.07 14.38
CA PRO A 186 -4.86 7.84 15.08
C PRO A 186 -6.24 7.31 14.68
N MET A 187 -6.33 6.00 14.53
CA MET A 187 -7.59 5.28 14.36
C MET A 187 -7.88 4.53 15.66
N HIS A 188 -8.92 4.93 16.36
CA HIS A 188 -9.32 4.25 17.58
C HIS A 188 -10.00 2.92 17.27
N CYS A 189 -9.70 1.90 18.09
CA CYS A 189 -10.30 0.57 18.00
C CYS A 189 -11.48 0.44 18.98
N VAL A 190 -11.49 1.19 20.06
CA VAL A 190 -12.56 1.24 21.07
C VAL A 190 -13.50 2.39 20.74
N ASP A 191 -14.72 2.07 20.28
CA ASP A 191 -15.75 3.07 19.97
C ASP A 191 -16.53 3.52 21.20
N ALA A 192 -16.72 2.63 22.18
CA ALA A 192 -17.47 2.89 23.37
C ALA A 192 -16.99 2.04 24.54
N SER A 193 -16.97 2.64 25.75
CA SER A 193 -16.67 1.96 26.99
C SER A 193 -17.48 2.63 28.11
N PHE A 194 -18.38 1.86 28.73
CA PHE A 194 -19.23 2.35 29.83
C PHE A 194 -19.77 1.23 30.71
N MET A 195 -20.14 1.54 31.93
CA MET A 195 -20.84 0.60 32.83
C MET A 195 -22.32 0.54 32.48
N ILE A 196 -22.85 -0.66 32.27
CA ILE A 196 -24.30 -0.91 32.09
C ILE A 196 -25.01 -0.88 33.43
N ASN A 197 -24.35 -1.43 34.45
CA ASN A 197 -24.76 -1.42 35.86
C ASN A 197 -23.54 -1.57 36.76
N ASP A 198 -23.72 -1.65 38.08
CA ASP A 198 -22.62 -1.67 39.05
C ASP A 198 -21.66 -2.85 38.93
N THR A 199 -22.00 -3.87 38.14
CA THR A 199 -21.20 -5.10 38.01
C THR A 199 -20.87 -5.47 36.58
N THR A 200 -21.43 -4.77 35.57
CA THR A 200 -21.31 -5.14 34.17
C THR A 200 -20.84 -3.96 33.35
N GLY A 201 -19.63 -4.05 32.82
CA GLY A 201 -19.09 -3.11 31.86
C GLY A 201 -19.31 -3.54 30.39
N TYR A 202 -19.40 -2.57 29.50
CA TYR A 202 -19.51 -2.77 28.06
C TYR A 202 -18.34 -2.07 27.36
N ILE A 203 -17.66 -2.79 26.48
CA ILE A 203 -16.62 -2.23 25.59
C ILE A 203 -16.92 -2.66 24.17
N LYS A 204 -17.02 -1.71 23.24
CA LYS A 204 -17.23 -1.97 21.82
C LYS A 204 -15.93 -1.77 21.06
N LEU A 205 -15.46 -2.84 20.43
CA LEU A 205 -14.36 -2.82 19.46
C LEU A 205 -14.93 -2.78 18.04
N SER A 206 -14.50 -1.82 17.24
CA SER A 206 -14.89 -1.69 15.81
C SER A 206 -13.89 -2.33 14.87
N LYS A 207 -12.65 -2.44 15.29
CA LYS A 207 -11.56 -3.05 14.51
C LYS A 207 -10.45 -3.58 15.40
N PHE A 208 -9.54 -4.34 14.79
CA PHE A 208 -8.33 -4.83 15.42
C PHE A 208 -7.09 -4.26 14.74
N SER A 209 -6.22 -3.63 15.52
CA SER A 209 -4.95 -3.06 15.08
C SER A 209 -3.87 -3.30 16.14
N ARG A 210 -2.67 -2.82 15.91
CA ARG A 210 -1.56 -2.90 16.89
C ARG A 210 -1.86 -2.13 18.19
N THR A 211 -2.77 -1.15 18.15
CA THR A 211 -3.17 -0.35 19.33
C THR A 211 -4.32 -0.95 20.11
N THR A 212 -5.03 -1.96 19.56
CA THR A 212 -6.24 -2.54 20.19
C THR A 212 -6.02 -3.00 21.60
N PHE A 213 -4.92 -3.70 21.89
CA PHE A 213 -4.65 -4.22 23.24
C PHE A 213 -4.47 -3.07 24.25
N SER A 214 -3.73 -2.02 23.91
CA SER A 214 -3.51 -0.87 24.79
C SER A 214 -4.79 -0.09 25.03
N GLU A 215 -5.59 0.16 23.99
CA GLU A 215 -6.88 0.85 24.08
C GLU A 215 -7.89 0.04 24.91
N PHE A 216 -7.98 -1.27 24.67
CA PHE A 216 -8.84 -2.16 25.46
C PHE A 216 -8.43 -2.20 26.93
N SER A 217 -7.13 -2.32 27.20
CA SER A 217 -6.63 -2.32 28.60
C SER A 217 -6.94 -1.02 29.32
N GLN A 218 -6.79 0.13 28.64
CA GLN A 218 -7.13 1.44 29.20
C GLN A 218 -8.64 1.56 29.44
N ALA A 219 -9.46 1.15 28.46
CA ALA A 219 -10.92 1.15 28.60
C ALA A 219 -11.38 0.25 29.77
N SER A 220 -10.79 -0.95 29.89
CA SER A 220 -11.09 -1.88 30.99
C SER A 220 -10.71 -1.29 32.36
N ALA A 221 -9.55 -0.66 32.46
CA ALA A 221 -9.10 -0.02 33.71
C ALA A 221 -9.98 1.18 34.13
N THR A 222 -10.67 1.81 33.17
CA THR A 222 -11.60 2.91 33.47
C THR A 222 -12.94 2.39 33.99
N LEU A 223 -13.30 1.12 33.73
CA LEU A 223 -14.54 0.51 34.17
C LEU A 223 -14.42 -0.20 35.54
N LEU A 224 -13.21 -0.43 36.03
CA LEU A 224 -12.91 -1.11 37.28
C LEU A 224 -12.68 -0.08 38.41
#